data_85ee48880a912a32dd129560f996ccc6
#
_entry.id   85ee48880a912a32dd129560f996ccc6
#
_cell.length_a   1.000
_cell.length_b   1.000
_cell.length_c   1.000
_cell.angle_alpha   90.00
_cell.angle_beta   90.00
_cell.angle_gamma   90.00
#
_symmetry.space_group_name_H-M   'P 1'
#
loop_
_entity.id
_entity.type
_entity.pdbx_description
1 polymer ?
#
loop_
_entity_poly.entity_id
_entity_poly.type
_entity_poly.pdbx_seq_one_letter_code
_entity_poly.pdbx_strand_id
1 'polypeptide(L)'
;MKQRSQRGLFFGFASRTLVLAALFAAAAVAVSHLFPDKGVEQTSAEPAHAFRTVVIDPGHGGADGGAAAPDGTLEKDLNLDMGMRLYRMLSAAGYDCKMTRYGDEMLTDGTDAPKKLSDLRARVRAADGGILVSVHQNKFPQASCSGTQVYYSKNDPGSQKLAAAVQSLVSEHLQKDNKRQIKRAGSEIYVLDNSTGPAILIECGFLSNPAELEKLCDEDYRKRLSAVIFCAITRTMAENGEAYEK
;
A
#
# COMPACT_ATOMS: atom_id res chain seq x y z
N MET A 1 44.30 62.51 9.88
CA MET A 1 44.58 61.93 11.21
C MET A 1 43.79 60.64 11.38
N LYS A 2 44.52 59.54 11.70
CA LYS A 2 44.08 58.24 12.20
C LYS A 2 43.16 57.36 11.33
N GLN A 3 43.75 56.68 10.31
CA GLN A 3 43.40 55.28 10.01
C GLN A 3 43.96 54.40 11.13
N ARG A 4 43.09 53.88 11.97
CA ARG A 4 43.42 52.77 12.91
C ARG A 4 42.46 51.63 12.77
N SER A 5 42.99 50.56 12.23
CA SER A 5 42.78 49.18 12.62
C SER A 5 41.41 48.55 12.40
N GLN A 6 41.10 48.19 11.16
CA GLN A 6 40.16 47.07 10.87
C GLN A 6 40.87 45.70 10.80
N ARG A 7 42.20 45.66 10.85
CA ARG A 7 42.96 44.39 10.76
C ARG A 7 42.91 43.53 12.02
N GLY A 8 42.63 44.08 13.20
CA GLY A 8 42.59 43.32 14.46
C GLY A 8 41.31 42.50 14.69
N LEU A 9 40.16 42.91 14.11
CA LEU A 9 38.93 42.18 14.28
C LEU A 9 38.83 40.92 13.44
N PHE A 10 39.43 40.94 12.25
CA PHE A 10 39.40 39.75 11.35
C PHE A 10 40.27 38.61 11.86
N PHE A 11 41.43 38.88 12.52
CA PHE A 11 42.28 37.83 13.10
C PHE A 11 41.66 37.14 14.32
N GLY A 12 40.86 37.86 15.09
CA GLY A 12 40.18 37.28 16.27
C GLY A 12 38.99 36.36 15.90
N PHE A 13 38.33 36.64 14.79
CA PHE A 13 37.22 35.78 14.31
C PHE A 13 37.74 34.50 13.65
N ALA A 14 38.79 34.57 12.83
CA ALA A 14 39.38 33.41 12.17
C ALA A 14 40.01 32.43 13.17
N SER A 15 40.60 32.92 14.27
CA SER A 15 41.19 32.05 15.30
C SER A 15 40.12 31.35 16.15
N ARG A 16 38.99 32.00 16.42
CA ARG A 16 37.87 31.38 17.17
C ARG A 16 37.14 30.32 16.35
N THR A 17 36.95 30.53 15.06
CA THR A 17 36.34 29.52 14.16
C THR A 17 37.27 28.31 13.98
N LEU A 18 38.57 28.51 13.89
CA LEU A 18 39.53 27.39 13.84
C LEU A 18 39.56 26.57 15.13
N VAL A 19 39.50 27.22 16.29
CA VAL A 19 39.47 26.54 17.61
C VAL A 19 38.15 25.76 17.75
N LEU A 20 37.00 26.31 17.36
CA LEU A 20 35.72 25.62 17.38
C LEU A 20 35.72 24.42 16.43
N ALA A 21 36.26 24.56 15.24
CA ALA A 21 36.39 23.46 14.29
C ALA A 21 37.28 22.32 14.80
N ALA A 22 38.42 22.68 15.46
CA ALA A 22 39.31 21.71 16.08
C ALA A 22 38.64 20.97 17.26
N LEU A 23 37.86 21.69 18.08
CA LEU A 23 37.08 21.08 19.17
C LEU A 23 35.99 20.15 18.66
N PHE A 24 35.30 20.53 17.57
CA PHE A 24 34.32 19.68 16.94
C PHE A 24 34.92 18.41 16.33
N ALA A 25 36.09 18.54 15.69
CA ALA A 25 36.83 17.39 15.16
C ALA A 25 37.34 16.46 16.27
N ALA A 26 37.85 17.02 17.35
CA ALA A 26 38.28 16.25 18.51
C ALA A 26 37.09 15.53 19.21
N ALA A 27 35.92 16.20 19.31
CA ALA A 27 34.72 15.58 19.84
C ALA A 27 34.21 14.45 18.94
N ALA A 28 34.25 14.63 17.61
CA ALA A 28 33.88 13.60 16.65
C ALA A 28 34.78 12.36 16.74
N VAL A 29 36.09 12.56 16.88
CA VAL A 29 37.06 11.48 17.09
C VAL A 29 36.84 10.80 18.45
N ALA A 30 36.56 11.55 19.51
CA ALA A 30 36.26 10.97 20.81
C ALA A 30 34.98 10.15 20.80
N VAL A 31 33.95 10.61 20.10
CA VAL A 31 32.70 9.87 19.90
C VAL A 31 32.93 8.59 19.10
N SER A 32 33.77 8.62 18.06
CA SER A 32 34.08 7.41 17.27
C SER A 32 34.87 6.36 18.10
N HIS A 33 35.64 6.79 19.09
CA HIS A 33 36.30 5.87 20.03
C HIS A 33 35.40 5.33 21.13
N LEU A 34 34.36 6.08 21.53
CA LEU A 34 33.35 5.64 22.51
C LEU A 34 32.34 4.68 21.90
N PHE A 35 32.10 4.79 20.59
CA PHE A 35 31.31 3.88 19.80
C PHE A 35 32.18 3.28 18.70
N PRO A 36 33.05 2.29 19.07
CA PRO A 36 33.78 1.58 18.03
C PRO A 36 32.78 1.06 17.05
N ASP A 37 32.92 1.44 15.79
CA ASP A 37 32.18 0.90 14.67
C ASP A 37 32.42 -0.63 14.72
N LYS A 38 31.56 -1.33 15.44
CA LYS A 38 31.41 -2.75 15.24
C LYS A 38 30.86 -2.78 13.81
N GLY A 39 31.81 -2.99 12.88
CA GLY A 39 31.53 -3.00 11.48
C GLY A 39 30.18 -3.64 11.33
N VAL A 40 29.19 -2.86 10.88
CA VAL A 40 27.97 -3.44 10.38
C VAL A 40 28.53 -4.34 9.29
N GLU A 41 28.70 -5.63 9.62
CA GLU A 41 28.79 -6.64 8.58
C GLU A 41 27.61 -6.28 7.71
N GLN A 42 27.89 -5.65 6.57
CA GLN A 42 27.00 -5.73 5.45
C GLN A 42 26.88 -7.24 5.21
N THR A 43 26.03 -7.88 5.99
CA THR A 43 25.39 -9.06 5.49
C THR A 43 24.86 -8.57 4.17
N SER A 44 25.55 -8.93 3.09
CA SER A 44 24.94 -9.02 1.78
C SER A 44 23.74 -9.92 2.06
N ALA A 45 22.63 -9.29 2.49
CA ALA A 45 21.37 -9.96 2.49
C ALA A 45 21.25 -10.40 1.04
N GLU A 46 21.51 -11.67 0.79
CA GLU A 46 20.95 -12.37 -0.37
C GLU A 46 19.58 -11.77 -0.55
N PRO A 47 19.17 -11.38 -1.77
CA PRO A 47 17.84 -10.81 -1.96
C PRO A 47 16.88 -11.77 -1.29
N ALA A 48 16.52 -11.43 -0.06
CA ALA A 48 15.70 -12.24 0.79
C ALA A 48 14.46 -12.52 -0.02
N HIS A 49 14.26 -13.80 -0.33
CA HIS A 49 13.07 -14.35 -0.91
C HIS A 49 12.54 -13.59 -2.12
N ALA A 50 12.50 -14.23 -3.27
CA ALA A 50 11.76 -13.76 -4.44
C ALA A 50 10.26 -13.74 -4.07
N PHE A 51 9.87 -12.76 -3.23
CA PHE A 51 8.45 -12.49 -3.01
C PHE A 51 7.83 -12.21 -4.36
N ARG A 52 6.68 -12.83 -4.60
CA ARG A 52 5.91 -12.51 -5.80
C ARG A 52 5.59 -11.02 -5.80
N THR A 53 5.67 -10.38 -6.95
CA THR A 53 5.24 -8.99 -7.13
C THR A 53 3.82 -8.79 -6.59
N VAL A 54 3.61 -7.78 -5.77
CA VAL A 54 2.26 -7.39 -5.32
C VAL A 54 1.64 -6.48 -6.36
N VAL A 55 0.52 -6.89 -6.92
CA VAL A 55 -0.22 -6.10 -7.91
C VAL A 55 -1.45 -5.49 -7.26
N ILE A 56 -1.41 -4.18 -7.04
CA ILE A 56 -2.54 -3.42 -6.53
C ILE A 56 -3.46 -3.08 -7.71
N ASP A 57 -4.71 -3.45 -7.58
CA ASP A 57 -5.72 -3.24 -8.61
C ASP A 57 -6.82 -2.30 -8.11
N PRO A 58 -6.71 -0.98 -8.33
CA PRO A 58 -7.84 -0.08 -8.08
C PRO A 58 -8.96 -0.37 -9.06
N GLY A 59 -10.06 -0.94 -8.59
CA GLY A 59 -11.20 -1.32 -9.43
C GLY A 59 -11.77 -0.15 -10.22
N HIS A 60 -12.41 -0.44 -11.36
CA HIS A 60 -13.01 0.55 -12.26
C HIS A 60 -11.99 1.53 -12.85
N GLY A 61 -12.43 2.63 -13.47
CA GLY A 61 -11.62 3.69 -14.04
C GLY A 61 -12.14 4.18 -15.37
N GLY A 62 -11.75 5.40 -15.77
CA GLY A 62 -12.21 6.05 -16.99
C GLY A 62 -13.72 6.12 -17.09
N ALA A 63 -14.28 5.53 -18.14
CA ALA A 63 -15.73 5.51 -18.37
C ALA A 63 -16.51 4.60 -17.40
N ASP A 64 -15.87 3.65 -16.74
CA ASP A 64 -16.46 2.81 -15.69
C ASP A 64 -16.27 3.49 -14.32
N GLY A 65 -17.27 4.22 -13.86
CA GLY A 65 -17.26 4.89 -12.56
C GLY A 65 -17.38 3.96 -11.36
N GLY A 66 -17.77 2.70 -11.58
CA GLY A 66 -18.20 1.81 -10.51
C GLY A 66 -19.52 2.26 -9.88
N ALA A 67 -19.71 1.99 -8.61
CA ALA A 67 -20.86 2.49 -7.86
C ALA A 67 -20.75 4.01 -7.66
N ALA A 68 -21.90 4.69 -7.68
CA ALA A 68 -22.01 6.10 -7.32
C ALA A 68 -22.77 6.22 -5.98
N ALA A 69 -22.22 6.99 -5.05
CA ALA A 69 -22.89 7.34 -3.81
C ALA A 69 -23.99 8.40 -4.06
N PRO A 70 -24.92 8.63 -3.10
CA PRO A 70 -25.97 9.62 -3.25
C PRO A 70 -25.46 11.06 -3.42
N ASP A 71 -24.29 11.39 -2.93
CA ASP A 71 -23.62 12.70 -3.04
C ASP A 71 -22.83 12.87 -4.35
N GLY A 72 -22.79 11.85 -5.21
CA GLY A 72 -22.03 11.85 -6.46
C GLY A 72 -20.60 11.30 -6.35
N THR A 73 -20.13 10.93 -5.17
CA THR A 73 -18.82 10.27 -5.00
C THR A 73 -18.77 8.98 -5.79
N LEU A 74 -17.76 8.82 -6.63
CA LEU A 74 -17.57 7.63 -7.46
C LEU A 74 -16.63 6.64 -6.82
N GLU A 75 -16.97 5.37 -6.92
CA GLU A 75 -16.17 4.26 -6.42
C GLU A 75 -14.73 4.26 -6.98
N LYS A 76 -14.59 4.48 -8.28
CA LYS A 76 -13.28 4.50 -8.96
C LYS A 76 -12.26 5.45 -8.35
N ASP A 77 -12.71 6.59 -7.82
CA ASP A 77 -11.85 7.64 -7.27
C ASP A 77 -11.32 7.22 -5.88
N LEU A 78 -12.19 6.65 -5.05
CA LEU A 78 -11.79 6.10 -3.75
C LEU A 78 -10.87 4.88 -3.90
N ASN A 79 -11.16 4.03 -4.88
CA ASN A 79 -10.33 2.87 -5.21
C ASN A 79 -8.91 3.31 -5.62
N LEU A 80 -8.80 4.34 -6.47
CA LEU A 80 -7.51 4.87 -6.90
C LEU A 80 -6.72 5.49 -5.73
N ASP A 81 -7.37 6.31 -4.89
CA ASP A 81 -6.72 6.91 -3.71
C ASP A 81 -6.19 5.83 -2.75
N MET A 82 -6.99 4.83 -2.42
CA MET A 82 -6.57 3.74 -1.53
C MET A 82 -5.51 2.84 -2.16
N GLY A 83 -5.66 2.52 -3.44
CA GLY A 83 -4.66 1.75 -4.18
C GLY A 83 -3.31 2.45 -4.22
N MET A 84 -3.29 3.76 -4.46
CA MET A 84 -2.07 4.57 -4.47
C MET A 84 -1.40 4.61 -3.08
N ARG A 85 -2.17 4.66 -1.99
CA ARG A 85 -1.65 4.59 -0.61
C ARG A 85 -0.97 3.25 -0.34
N LEU A 86 -1.63 2.15 -0.70
CA LEU A 86 -1.07 0.80 -0.55
C LEU A 86 0.21 0.63 -1.37
N TYR A 87 0.20 1.06 -2.62
CA TYR A 87 1.38 1.04 -3.49
C TYR A 87 2.56 1.79 -2.88
N ARG A 88 2.33 3.02 -2.39
CA ARG A 88 3.40 3.83 -1.77
C ARG A 88 3.95 3.19 -0.50
N MET A 89 3.10 2.60 0.35
CA MET A 89 3.54 1.91 1.57
C MET A 89 4.37 0.67 1.25
N LEU A 90 3.92 -0.16 0.30
CA LEU A 90 4.65 -1.37 -0.13
C LEU A 90 5.99 -1.01 -0.77
N SER A 91 6.01 -0.03 -1.69
CA SER A 91 7.25 0.44 -2.32
C SER A 91 8.24 0.99 -1.30
N ALA A 92 7.78 1.80 -0.35
CA ALA A 92 8.62 2.37 0.72
C ALA A 92 9.18 1.30 1.67
N ALA A 93 8.47 0.19 1.83
CA ALA A 93 8.90 -0.96 2.60
C ALA A 93 9.79 -1.95 1.81
N GLY A 94 10.12 -1.63 0.54
CA GLY A 94 11.02 -2.42 -0.30
C GLY A 94 10.40 -3.62 -1.00
N TYR A 95 9.05 -3.73 -0.99
CA TYR A 95 8.37 -4.79 -1.74
C TYR A 95 8.35 -4.47 -3.24
N ASP A 96 8.56 -5.49 -4.07
CA ASP A 96 8.26 -5.39 -5.50
C ASP A 96 6.74 -5.28 -5.68
N CYS A 97 6.29 -4.12 -6.19
CA CYS A 97 4.87 -3.86 -6.35
C CYS A 97 4.60 -2.94 -7.55
N LYS A 98 3.43 -3.13 -8.13
CA LYS A 98 2.91 -2.30 -9.23
C LYS A 98 1.41 -2.11 -9.09
N MET A 99 0.86 -1.17 -9.85
CA MET A 99 -0.58 -0.97 -9.96
C MET A 99 -1.08 -1.36 -11.34
N THR A 100 -2.35 -1.75 -11.44
CA THR A 100 -2.99 -1.98 -12.73
C THR A 100 -3.28 -0.67 -13.45
N ARG A 101 -3.60 0.40 -12.72
CA ARG A 101 -3.74 1.78 -13.23
C ARG A 101 -3.17 2.79 -12.23
N TYR A 102 -2.62 3.89 -12.73
CA TYR A 102 -2.06 4.99 -11.94
C TYR A 102 -2.89 6.29 -12.05
N GLY A 103 -3.90 6.30 -12.91
CA GLY A 103 -4.79 7.43 -13.17
C GLY A 103 -6.24 7.00 -13.34
N ASP A 104 -7.08 7.95 -13.76
CA ASP A 104 -8.49 7.70 -14.11
C ASP A 104 -8.60 7.18 -15.54
N GLU A 105 -8.26 5.93 -15.73
CA GLU A 105 -8.21 5.26 -17.02
C GLU A 105 -8.88 3.91 -16.97
N MET A 106 -9.43 3.48 -18.09
CA MET A 106 -9.90 2.13 -18.34
C MET A 106 -8.80 1.38 -19.09
N LEU A 107 -8.47 0.18 -18.65
CA LEU A 107 -7.44 -0.63 -19.28
C LEU A 107 -7.93 -1.29 -20.56
N THR A 108 -6.99 -1.77 -21.37
CA THR A 108 -7.30 -2.54 -22.57
C THR A 108 -6.33 -3.71 -22.72
N ASP A 109 -6.84 -4.84 -23.16
CA ASP A 109 -6.04 -6.01 -23.53
C ASP A 109 -5.58 -5.95 -25.00
N GLY A 110 -5.96 -4.90 -25.72
CA GLY A 110 -5.61 -4.68 -27.13
C GLY A 110 -6.46 -5.50 -28.10
N THR A 111 -7.55 -6.12 -27.65
CA THR A 111 -8.47 -6.88 -28.50
C THR A 111 -9.75 -6.08 -28.81
N ASP A 112 -10.54 -6.57 -29.80
CA ASP A 112 -11.86 -6.01 -30.14
C ASP A 112 -12.98 -6.45 -29.18
N ALA A 113 -12.64 -7.02 -28.03
CA ALA A 113 -13.62 -7.41 -27.00
C ALA A 113 -14.38 -6.18 -26.48
N PRO A 114 -15.60 -6.38 -25.93
CA PRO A 114 -16.30 -5.30 -25.23
C PRO A 114 -15.39 -4.64 -24.19
N LYS A 115 -15.41 -3.31 -24.12
CA LYS A 115 -14.47 -2.51 -23.31
C LYS A 115 -14.31 -3.03 -21.88
N LYS A 116 -15.42 -3.39 -21.21
CA LYS A 116 -15.38 -3.92 -19.84
C LYS A 116 -14.65 -5.27 -19.76
N LEU A 117 -14.85 -6.16 -20.72
CA LEU A 117 -14.17 -7.45 -20.75
C LEU A 117 -12.69 -7.29 -21.07
N SER A 118 -12.33 -6.39 -21.99
CA SER A 118 -10.96 -6.02 -22.32
C SER A 118 -10.22 -5.46 -21.09
N ASP A 119 -10.86 -4.56 -20.32
CA ASP A 119 -10.34 -4.03 -19.06
C ASP A 119 -10.07 -5.13 -18.03
N LEU A 120 -11.05 -6.00 -17.77
CA LEU A 120 -10.91 -7.11 -16.82
C LEU A 120 -9.79 -8.08 -17.20
N ARG A 121 -9.65 -8.40 -18.49
CA ARG A 121 -8.55 -9.24 -19.00
C ARG A 121 -7.18 -8.58 -18.83
N ALA A 122 -7.10 -7.27 -19.06
CA ALA A 122 -5.87 -6.51 -18.86
C ALA A 122 -5.43 -6.53 -17.38
N ARG A 123 -6.38 -6.41 -16.44
CA ARG A 123 -6.12 -6.50 -14.98
C ARG A 123 -5.58 -7.87 -14.59
N VAL A 124 -6.22 -8.96 -15.07
CA VAL A 124 -5.74 -10.34 -14.83
C VAL A 124 -4.34 -10.53 -15.40
N ARG A 125 -4.10 -10.08 -16.64
CA ARG A 125 -2.77 -10.16 -17.27
C ARG A 125 -1.70 -9.38 -16.49
N ALA A 126 -2.05 -8.18 -15.98
CA ALA A 126 -1.14 -7.39 -15.17
C ALA A 126 -0.76 -8.10 -13.87
N ALA A 127 -1.63 -8.96 -13.33
CA ALA A 127 -1.42 -9.70 -12.10
C ALA A 127 -0.74 -11.05 -12.29
N ASP A 128 -0.48 -11.47 -13.53
CA ASP A 128 0.04 -12.82 -13.82
C ASP A 128 1.35 -13.10 -13.07
N GLY A 129 1.39 -14.24 -12.37
CA GLY A 129 2.50 -14.66 -11.51
C GLY A 129 2.63 -13.89 -10.18
N GLY A 130 1.86 -12.83 -9.95
CA GLY A 130 1.89 -11.99 -8.75
C GLY A 130 0.80 -12.30 -7.73
N ILE A 131 0.76 -11.48 -6.67
CA ILE A 131 -0.30 -11.44 -5.67
C ILE A 131 -1.23 -10.29 -6.04
N LEU A 132 -2.48 -10.58 -6.41
CA LEU A 132 -3.47 -9.56 -6.76
C LEU A 132 -4.21 -9.08 -5.52
N VAL A 133 -4.19 -7.76 -5.30
CA VAL A 133 -4.98 -7.08 -4.27
C VAL A 133 -5.87 -6.05 -4.94
N SER A 134 -7.11 -6.44 -5.24
CA SER A 134 -8.11 -5.56 -5.85
C SER A 134 -8.85 -4.76 -4.79
N VAL A 135 -8.99 -3.45 -5.00
CA VAL A 135 -9.60 -2.50 -4.05
C VAL A 135 -10.86 -1.94 -4.65
N HIS A 136 -11.97 -2.08 -3.92
CA HIS A 136 -13.33 -1.71 -4.30
C HIS A 136 -14.10 -1.07 -3.16
N GLN A 137 -15.25 -0.47 -3.49
CA GLN A 137 -16.26 0.00 -2.54
C GLN A 137 -17.60 -0.65 -2.89
N ASN A 138 -18.24 -1.20 -1.89
CA ASN A 138 -19.52 -1.90 -2.06
C ASN A 138 -20.69 -0.93 -2.19
N LYS A 139 -21.75 -1.40 -2.83
CA LYS A 139 -23.06 -0.76 -2.83
C LYS A 139 -24.16 -1.81 -2.76
N PHE A 140 -25.10 -1.63 -1.84
CA PHE A 140 -26.19 -2.57 -1.66
C PHE A 140 -27.52 -1.85 -1.43
N PRO A 141 -28.67 -2.40 -1.87
CA PRO A 141 -29.97 -1.73 -1.70
C PRO A 141 -30.31 -1.38 -0.25
N GLN A 142 -29.92 -2.23 0.72
CA GLN A 142 -30.11 -1.95 2.14
C GLN A 142 -29.03 -1.02 2.65
N ALA A 143 -29.37 0.22 2.96
CA ALA A 143 -28.45 1.22 3.51
C ALA A 143 -27.88 0.87 4.89
N SER A 144 -28.41 -0.14 5.58
CA SER A 144 -27.89 -0.65 6.85
C SER A 144 -26.70 -1.59 6.69
N CYS A 145 -26.39 -2.04 5.46
CA CYS A 145 -25.20 -2.86 5.22
C CYS A 145 -23.94 -2.06 5.49
N SER A 146 -23.01 -2.64 6.25
CA SER A 146 -21.76 -1.98 6.67
C SER A 146 -20.62 -2.96 6.82
N GLY A 147 -19.41 -2.43 6.90
CA GLY A 147 -18.17 -3.15 7.19
C GLY A 147 -17.47 -3.72 5.96
N THR A 148 -16.14 -3.70 6.03
CA THR A 148 -15.25 -4.30 5.02
C THR A 148 -15.59 -5.78 4.80
N GLN A 149 -15.62 -6.20 3.53
CA GLN A 149 -15.85 -7.57 3.12
C GLN A 149 -14.74 -8.02 2.18
N VAL A 150 -14.02 -9.09 2.52
CA VAL A 150 -12.95 -9.59 1.65
C VAL A 150 -13.40 -10.85 0.92
N TYR A 151 -13.23 -10.83 -0.40
CA TYR A 151 -13.41 -11.98 -1.29
C TYR A 151 -12.05 -12.55 -1.66
N TYR A 152 -11.98 -13.87 -1.88
CA TYR A 152 -10.75 -14.56 -2.26
C TYR A 152 -10.94 -15.51 -3.44
N SER A 153 -9.91 -15.62 -4.27
CA SER A 153 -9.86 -16.58 -5.37
C SER A 153 -9.79 -18.02 -4.85
N LYS A 154 -10.46 -18.92 -5.55
CA LYS A 154 -10.39 -20.37 -5.32
C LYS A 154 -9.13 -21.03 -5.89
N ASN A 155 -8.42 -20.29 -6.78
CA ASN A 155 -7.39 -20.86 -7.65
C ASN A 155 -6.04 -21.06 -6.94
N ASP A 156 -5.82 -20.32 -5.82
CA ASP A 156 -4.59 -20.41 -5.04
C ASP A 156 -4.92 -20.40 -3.53
N PRO A 157 -4.41 -21.34 -2.73
CA PRO A 157 -4.71 -21.43 -1.29
C PRO A 157 -4.18 -20.22 -0.48
N GLY A 158 -3.16 -19.52 -0.96
CA GLY A 158 -2.66 -18.26 -0.38
C GLY A 158 -3.71 -17.16 -0.37
N SER A 159 -4.66 -17.19 -1.32
CA SER A 159 -5.76 -16.23 -1.39
C SER A 159 -6.62 -16.23 -0.13
N GLN A 160 -6.97 -17.40 0.39
CA GLN A 160 -7.80 -17.53 1.59
C GLN A 160 -7.05 -17.04 2.83
N LYS A 161 -5.76 -17.35 2.95
CA LYS A 161 -4.91 -16.88 4.06
C LYS A 161 -4.81 -15.36 4.07
N LEU A 162 -4.51 -14.77 2.91
CA LEU A 162 -4.40 -13.32 2.76
C LEU A 162 -5.73 -12.62 3.07
N ALA A 163 -6.85 -13.14 2.55
CA ALA A 163 -8.18 -12.60 2.85
C ALA A 163 -8.51 -12.64 4.35
N ALA A 164 -8.20 -13.76 5.01
CA ALA A 164 -8.42 -13.92 6.45
C ALA A 164 -7.59 -12.92 7.27
N ALA A 165 -6.33 -12.71 6.90
CA ALA A 165 -5.47 -11.73 7.56
C ALA A 165 -6.01 -10.31 7.42
N VAL A 166 -6.42 -9.90 6.20
CA VAL A 166 -7.01 -8.57 5.95
C VAL A 166 -8.31 -8.40 6.74
N GLN A 167 -9.24 -9.35 6.63
CA GLN A 167 -10.55 -9.28 7.31
C GLN A 167 -10.39 -9.20 8.82
N SER A 168 -9.49 -10.02 9.40
CA SER A 168 -9.25 -10.05 10.84
C SER A 168 -8.65 -8.75 11.35
N LEU A 169 -7.57 -8.26 10.74
CA LEU A 169 -6.89 -7.04 11.17
C LEU A 169 -7.79 -5.80 11.03
N VAL A 170 -8.58 -5.72 9.95
CA VAL A 170 -9.54 -4.61 9.80
C VAL A 170 -10.61 -4.66 10.88
N SER A 171 -11.17 -5.83 11.18
CA SER A 171 -12.18 -5.97 12.24
C SER A 171 -11.61 -5.67 13.62
N GLU A 172 -10.38 -6.10 13.90
CA GLU A 172 -9.74 -5.91 15.21
C GLU A 172 -9.35 -4.44 15.46
N HIS A 173 -8.77 -3.77 14.45
CA HIS A 173 -8.15 -2.45 14.68
C HIS A 173 -9.00 -1.26 14.26
N LEU A 174 -9.97 -1.43 13.33
CA LEU A 174 -10.75 -0.31 12.80
C LEU A 174 -12.26 -0.50 12.88
N GLN A 175 -12.75 -1.72 12.76
CA GLN A 175 -14.18 -2.00 12.61
C GLN A 175 -14.61 -3.10 13.59
N LYS A 176 -14.52 -2.85 14.89
CA LYS A 176 -14.78 -3.85 15.95
C LYS A 176 -16.17 -4.50 15.88
N ASP A 177 -17.14 -3.79 15.31
CA ASP A 177 -18.51 -4.29 15.12
C ASP A 177 -18.68 -5.06 13.81
N ASN A 178 -17.65 -5.11 12.95
CA ASN A 178 -17.69 -5.85 11.71
C ASN A 178 -17.60 -7.36 11.98
N LYS A 179 -18.70 -8.07 11.74
CA LYS A 179 -18.82 -9.53 11.89
C LYS A 179 -18.76 -10.29 10.57
N ARG A 180 -18.40 -9.59 9.46
CA ARG A 180 -18.31 -10.22 8.15
C ARG A 180 -17.18 -11.22 8.11
N GLN A 181 -17.47 -12.33 7.44
CA GLN A 181 -16.49 -13.39 7.18
C GLN A 181 -15.96 -13.27 5.75
N ILE A 182 -14.75 -13.73 5.51
CA ILE A 182 -14.22 -13.84 4.14
C ILE A 182 -15.15 -14.68 3.27
N LYS A 183 -15.20 -14.38 1.99
CA LYS A 183 -16.03 -15.11 1.03
C LYS A 183 -15.20 -15.61 -0.14
N ARG A 184 -15.42 -16.88 -0.50
CA ARG A 184 -14.90 -17.39 -1.75
C ARG A 184 -15.64 -16.71 -2.91
N ALA A 185 -14.87 -16.18 -3.87
CA ALA A 185 -15.45 -15.59 -5.09
C ALA A 185 -16.05 -16.66 -5.99
N GLY A 186 -17.16 -16.32 -6.61
CA GLY A 186 -17.71 -17.04 -7.74
C GLY A 186 -17.22 -16.44 -9.07
N SER A 187 -17.81 -16.91 -10.18
CA SER A 187 -17.47 -16.42 -11.53
C SER A 187 -17.91 -14.98 -11.81
N GLU A 188 -18.74 -14.41 -10.94
CA GLU A 188 -19.18 -13.00 -11.02
C GLU A 188 -18.04 -12.01 -10.74
N ILE A 189 -16.99 -12.44 -10.02
CA ILE A 189 -15.79 -11.62 -9.78
C ILE A 189 -14.69 -12.09 -10.72
N TYR A 190 -14.74 -11.59 -11.96
CA TYR A 190 -13.89 -12.04 -13.08
C TYR A 190 -12.40 -12.06 -12.73
N VAL A 191 -11.88 -11.00 -12.10
CA VAL A 191 -10.44 -10.91 -11.78
C VAL A 191 -10.00 -11.99 -10.81
N LEU A 192 -10.84 -12.39 -9.84
CA LEU A 192 -10.52 -13.47 -8.91
C LEU A 192 -10.72 -14.86 -9.52
N ASP A 193 -11.73 -15.02 -10.39
CA ASP A 193 -12.01 -16.29 -11.06
C ASP A 193 -10.94 -16.68 -12.08
N ASN A 194 -10.24 -15.68 -12.66
CA ASN A 194 -9.23 -15.89 -13.70
C ASN A 194 -7.78 -15.63 -13.23
N SER A 195 -7.55 -15.28 -11.97
CA SER A 195 -6.19 -15.11 -11.44
C SER A 195 -5.47 -16.45 -11.28
N THR A 196 -4.17 -16.47 -11.59
CA THR A 196 -3.30 -17.66 -11.52
C THR A 196 -2.52 -17.77 -10.21
N GLY A 197 -2.36 -16.65 -9.48
CA GLY A 197 -1.71 -16.57 -8.18
C GLY A 197 -2.68 -16.22 -7.05
N PRO A 198 -2.15 -15.97 -5.82
CA PRO A 198 -2.96 -15.48 -4.72
C PRO A 198 -3.70 -14.20 -5.10
N ALA A 199 -5.01 -14.16 -4.90
CA ALA A 199 -5.83 -13.02 -5.31
C ALA A 199 -6.97 -12.76 -4.34
N ILE A 200 -7.13 -11.50 -3.94
CA ILE A 200 -8.22 -11.02 -3.09
C ILE A 200 -8.85 -9.76 -3.68
N LEU A 201 -10.14 -9.55 -3.36
CA LEU A 201 -10.84 -8.30 -3.61
C LEU A 201 -11.40 -7.79 -2.29
N ILE A 202 -11.11 -6.54 -1.98
CA ILE A 202 -11.46 -5.89 -0.73
C ILE A 202 -12.56 -4.87 -1.02
N GLU A 203 -13.78 -5.15 -0.59
CA GLU A 203 -14.84 -4.16 -0.49
C GLU A 203 -14.64 -3.38 0.81
N CYS A 204 -14.08 -2.18 0.72
CA CYS A 204 -13.61 -1.41 1.87
C CYS A 204 -14.74 -0.90 2.77
N GLY A 205 -15.92 -0.71 2.23
CA GLY A 205 -17.14 -0.28 2.90
C GLY A 205 -18.27 -0.05 1.91
N PHE A 206 -19.42 0.44 2.38
CA PHE A 206 -20.64 0.56 1.57
C PHE A 206 -20.95 2.03 1.24
N LEU A 207 -20.87 2.40 -0.04
CA LEU A 207 -21.25 3.74 -0.52
C LEU A 207 -22.74 4.05 -0.34
N SER A 208 -23.57 3.02 -0.19
CA SER A 208 -25.00 3.14 0.11
C SER A 208 -25.34 3.39 1.58
N ASN A 209 -24.36 3.25 2.49
CA ASN A 209 -24.51 3.52 3.92
C ASN A 209 -23.96 4.91 4.24
N PRO A 210 -24.78 5.87 4.73
CA PRO A 210 -24.32 7.24 4.98
C PRO A 210 -23.15 7.34 5.95
N ALA A 211 -23.14 6.54 7.02
CA ALA A 211 -22.07 6.56 8.03
C ALA A 211 -20.75 5.97 7.50
N GLU A 212 -20.82 5.01 6.58
CA GLU A 212 -19.62 4.46 5.91
C GLU A 212 -19.14 5.39 4.80
N LEU A 213 -20.05 5.99 4.02
CA LEU A 213 -19.71 6.99 3.02
C LEU A 213 -18.92 8.15 3.65
N GLU A 214 -19.39 8.69 4.79
CA GLU A 214 -18.69 9.72 5.53
C GLU A 214 -17.24 9.28 5.87
N LYS A 215 -17.06 8.07 6.40
CA LYS A 215 -15.73 7.51 6.71
C LYS A 215 -14.89 7.32 5.44
N LEU A 216 -15.49 6.78 4.37
CA LEU A 216 -14.76 6.54 3.11
C LEU A 216 -14.34 7.84 2.43
N CYS A 217 -15.06 8.94 2.64
CA CYS A 217 -14.69 10.27 2.20
C CYS A 217 -13.67 10.95 3.12
N ASP A 218 -13.50 10.49 4.37
CA ASP A 218 -12.49 10.97 5.30
C ASP A 218 -11.10 10.42 4.91
N GLU A 219 -10.18 11.33 4.63
CA GLU A 219 -8.81 10.99 4.25
C GLU A 219 -8.05 10.22 5.35
N ASP A 220 -8.23 10.59 6.61
CA ASP A 220 -7.53 9.93 7.73
C ASP A 220 -8.07 8.52 7.97
N TYR A 221 -9.35 8.29 7.74
CA TYR A 221 -9.89 6.94 7.76
C TYR A 221 -9.29 6.07 6.64
N ARG A 222 -9.23 6.58 5.39
CA ARG A 222 -8.61 5.85 4.28
C ARG A 222 -7.12 5.57 4.53
N LYS A 223 -6.37 6.50 5.12
CA LYS A 223 -4.97 6.27 5.54
C LYS A 223 -4.87 5.11 6.53
N ARG A 224 -5.70 5.12 7.58
CA ARG A 224 -5.70 4.05 8.59
C ARG A 224 -6.11 2.71 8.01
N LEU A 225 -7.15 2.66 7.17
CA LEU A 225 -7.59 1.43 6.53
C LEU A 225 -6.52 0.87 5.60
N SER A 226 -5.89 1.72 4.78
CA SER A 226 -4.77 1.31 3.92
C SER A 226 -3.57 0.80 4.74
N ALA A 227 -3.25 1.42 5.88
CA ALA A 227 -2.17 0.96 6.75
C ALA A 227 -2.46 -0.42 7.36
N VAL A 228 -3.69 -0.67 7.79
CA VAL A 228 -4.09 -2.00 8.31
C VAL A 228 -4.03 -3.06 7.21
N ILE A 229 -4.50 -2.75 6.00
CA ILE A 229 -4.41 -3.66 4.84
C ILE A 229 -2.92 -3.93 4.49
N PHE A 230 -2.08 -2.90 4.48
CA PHE A 230 -0.63 -3.04 4.29
C PHE A 230 -0.01 -4.00 5.31
N CYS A 231 -0.31 -3.83 6.61
CA CYS A 231 0.18 -4.72 7.65
C CYS A 231 -0.27 -6.18 7.44
N ALA A 232 -1.51 -6.40 6.99
CA ALA A 232 -2.02 -7.73 6.69
C ALA A 232 -1.27 -8.39 5.52
N ILE A 233 -1.03 -7.63 4.44
CA ILE A 233 -0.28 -8.12 3.26
C ILE A 233 1.14 -8.50 3.66
N THR A 234 1.87 -7.58 4.30
CA THR A 234 3.28 -7.78 4.63
C THR A 234 3.49 -8.90 5.64
N ARG A 235 2.61 -9.00 6.66
CA ARG A 235 2.61 -10.13 7.59
C ARG A 235 2.40 -11.47 6.89
N THR A 236 1.40 -11.56 6.01
CA THR A 236 1.11 -12.81 5.27
C THR A 236 2.26 -13.19 4.34
N MET A 237 2.93 -12.21 3.73
CA MET A 237 4.10 -12.46 2.88
C MET A 237 5.29 -12.96 3.69
N ALA A 238 5.55 -12.39 4.87
CA ALA A 238 6.62 -12.83 5.77
C ALA A 238 6.39 -14.28 6.26
N GLU A 239 5.17 -14.59 6.69
CA GLU A 239 4.79 -15.95 7.14
C GLU A 239 4.92 -16.99 6.01
N ASN A 240 4.66 -16.61 4.76
CA ASN A 240 4.83 -17.50 3.61
C ASN A 240 6.32 -17.63 3.19
N GLY A 241 7.14 -16.58 3.37
CA GLY A 241 8.59 -16.62 3.13
C GLY A 241 9.28 -17.65 4.02
N GLU A 242 8.96 -17.67 5.30
CA GLU A 242 9.49 -18.67 6.24
C GLU A 242 9.07 -20.12 5.91
N ALA A 243 7.94 -20.31 5.24
CA ALA A 243 7.46 -21.64 4.85
C ALA A 243 8.25 -22.27 3.68
N TYR A 244 8.98 -21.48 2.92
CA TYR A 244 9.81 -21.94 1.80
C TYR A 244 11.27 -22.23 2.18
N GLU A 245 11.69 -21.89 3.42
CA GLU A 245 13.04 -22.18 3.94
C GLU A 245 13.17 -23.54 4.65
N LYS A 246 12.13 -24.31 4.77
CA LYS A 246 12.10 -25.63 5.39
C LYS A 246 11.86 -26.73 4.35
#